data_27f521d0daf8d7da3e854b982f7c9964
#
_entry.id   27f521d0daf8d7da3e854b982f7c9964
#
_cell.length_a   1.000
_cell.length_b   1.000
_cell.length_c   1.000
_cell.angle_alpha   90.00
_cell.angle_beta   90.00
_cell.angle_gamma   90.00
#
_symmetry.space_group_name_H-M   'P 1'
#
loop_
_entity.id
_entity.type
_entity.pdbx_description
1 polymer ?
#
loop_
_entity_poly.entity_id
_entity_poly.type
_entity_poly.pdbx_seq_one_letter_code
_entity_poly.pdbx_strand_id
1 'polypeptide(L)'
;MQDYKTVISIITIIFSLVGYIPYHLDIYTGKTTPHIYSWFIWGTATAIAFALQVSAGAGVGSWMTLVIALNAFIIFFLGLRHGKKDITNSDTVFFILSLVAVFIWLVARQPVVSIILISTVEMFGFIPTIRKSWHKPYSETLSMYALSAFRHGLSIFALQQLNIITWLYPVTWTLANALFSLMLIMRRGTVVKKIGK
;
A
#
# COMPACT_ATOMS: atom_id res chain seq x y z
N MET A 1 -18.00 -23.89 -6.28
CA MET A 1 -17.45 -22.62 -6.80
C MET A 1 -16.84 -21.69 -5.73
N GLN A 2 -17.04 -21.91 -4.43
CA GLN A 2 -16.37 -21.11 -3.37
C GLN A 2 -14.91 -21.54 -3.12
N ASP A 3 -14.55 -22.79 -3.41
CA ASP A 3 -13.24 -23.34 -3.07
C ASP A 3 -12.06 -22.64 -3.73
N TYR A 4 -12.17 -22.29 -5.02
CA TYR A 4 -11.08 -21.58 -5.71
C TYR A 4 -10.84 -20.17 -5.18
N LYS A 5 -11.89 -19.45 -4.76
CA LYS A 5 -11.76 -18.11 -4.17
C LYS A 5 -11.04 -18.18 -2.83
N THR A 6 -11.33 -19.19 -2.03
CA THR A 6 -10.63 -19.46 -0.77
C THR A 6 -9.15 -19.79 -1.03
N VAL A 7 -8.86 -20.62 -2.02
CA VAL A 7 -7.48 -20.95 -2.42
C VAL A 7 -6.73 -19.68 -2.86
N ILE A 8 -7.34 -18.86 -3.72
CA ILE A 8 -6.73 -17.60 -4.16
C ILE A 8 -6.49 -16.68 -2.97
N SER A 9 -7.46 -16.55 -2.05
CA SER A 9 -7.30 -15.73 -0.85
C SER A 9 -6.13 -16.19 0.01
N ILE A 10 -5.99 -17.49 0.25
CA ILE A 10 -4.86 -18.06 0.99
C ILE A 10 -3.54 -17.75 0.28
N ILE A 11 -3.48 -17.95 -1.04
CA ILE A 11 -2.30 -17.65 -1.85
C ILE A 11 -1.92 -16.16 -1.72
N THR A 12 -2.88 -15.24 -1.81
CA THR A 12 -2.62 -13.80 -1.70
C THR A 12 -2.18 -13.39 -0.30
N ILE A 13 -2.71 -14.04 0.75
CA ILE A 13 -2.24 -13.87 2.13
C ILE A 13 -0.78 -14.32 2.28
N ILE A 14 -0.44 -15.51 1.77
CA ILE A 14 0.92 -16.05 1.81
C ILE A 14 1.88 -15.08 1.07
N PHE A 15 1.53 -14.63 -0.14
CA PHE A 15 2.33 -13.66 -0.88
C PHE A 15 2.44 -12.33 -0.13
N SER A 16 1.41 -11.92 0.62
CA SER A 16 1.50 -10.73 1.46
C SER A 16 2.52 -10.91 2.57
N LEU A 17 2.45 -11.99 3.32
CA LEU A 17 3.39 -12.26 4.41
C LEU A 17 4.82 -12.40 3.89
N VAL A 18 5.04 -13.25 2.88
CA VAL A 18 6.36 -13.47 2.28
C VAL A 18 6.91 -12.19 1.65
N GLY A 19 6.06 -11.41 0.97
CA GLY A 19 6.47 -10.18 0.30
C GLY A 19 6.93 -9.07 1.24
N TYR A 20 6.44 -9.06 2.48
CA TYR A 20 6.89 -8.09 3.49
C TYR A 20 8.21 -8.49 4.17
N ILE A 21 8.61 -9.77 4.12
CA ILE A 21 9.88 -10.24 4.76
C ILE A 21 11.08 -9.43 4.27
N PRO A 22 11.36 -9.32 2.94
CA PRO A 22 12.52 -8.55 2.49
C PRO A 22 12.43 -7.08 2.88
N TYR A 23 11.23 -6.49 2.92
CA TYR A 23 11.06 -5.10 3.35
C TYR A 23 11.41 -4.91 4.82
N HIS A 24 10.96 -5.81 5.70
CA HIS A 24 11.32 -5.78 7.12
C HIS A 24 12.83 -5.95 7.30
N LEU A 25 13.46 -6.91 6.62
CA LEU A 25 14.90 -7.13 6.67
C LEU A 25 15.69 -5.90 6.18
N ASP A 26 15.22 -5.27 5.09
CA ASP A 26 15.85 -4.07 4.54
C ASP A 26 15.73 -2.86 5.49
N ILE A 27 14.66 -2.76 6.29
CA ILE A 27 14.55 -1.76 7.36
C ILE A 27 15.61 -2.01 8.44
N TYR A 28 15.70 -3.24 8.95
CA TYR A 28 16.66 -3.59 10.00
C TYR A 28 18.12 -3.41 9.56
N THR A 29 18.41 -3.69 8.30
CA THR A 29 19.77 -3.51 7.72
C THR A 29 20.03 -2.08 7.23
N GLY A 30 19.08 -1.17 7.34
CA GLY A 30 19.20 0.22 6.91
C GLY A 30 19.21 0.43 5.39
N LYS A 31 18.92 -0.60 4.60
CA LYS A 31 18.81 -0.52 3.13
C LYS A 31 17.56 0.21 2.69
N THR A 32 16.47 0.04 3.43
CA THR A 32 15.19 0.70 3.20
C THR A 32 14.87 1.65 4.35
N THR A 33 14.35 2.83 4.00
CA THR A 33 13.93 3.85 4.97
C THR A 33 12.44 4.14 4.76
N PRO A 34 11.54 3.52 5.55
CA PRO A 34 10.11 3.73 5.39
C PRO A 34 9.73 5.19 5.65
N HIS A 35 8.84 5.73 4.81
CA HIS A 35 8.29 7.06 5.03
C HIS A 35 7.13 6.96 6.02
N ILE A 36 7.34 7.40 7.27
CA ILE A 36 6.41 7.14 8.39
C ILE A 36 4.99 7.68 8.15
N TYR A 37 4.84 8.86 7.52
CA TYR A 37 3.51 9.39 7.18
C TYR A 37 2.75 8.48 6.20
N SER A 38 3.43 7.99 5.16
CA SER A 38 2.83 7.04 4.21
C SER A 38 2.33 5.78 4.91
N TRP A 39 3.18 5.17 5.75
CA TRP A 39 2.81 3.91 6.41
C TRP A 39 1.72 4.07 7.46
N PHE A 40 1.65 5.21 8.17
CA PHE A 40 0.53 5.51 9.05
C PHE A 40 -0.79 5.64 8.28
N ILE A 41 -0.79 6.44 7.20
CA ILE A 41 -1.96 6.63 6.35
C ILE A 41 -2.41 5.30 5.74
N TRP A 42 -1.48 4.53 5.19
CA TRP A 42 -1.79 3.23 4.60
C TRP A 42 -2.37 2.25 5.63
N GLY A 43 -1.80 2.16 6.82
CA GLY A 43 -2.33 1.30 7.89
C GLY A 43 -3.77 1.65 8.26
N THR A 44 -4.03 2.95 8.47
CA THR A 44 -5.36 3.44 8.86
C THR A 44 -6.36 3.27 7.72
N ALA A 45 -6.03 3.73 6.51
CA ALA A 45 -6.91 3.69 5.36
C ALA A 45 -7.20 2.26 4.90
N THR A 46 -6.19 1.38 4.90
CA THR A 46 -6.36 -0.04 4.57
C THR A 46 -7.26 -0.77 5.60
N ALA A 47 -7.15 -0.44 6.90
CA ALA A 47 -8.04 -0.99 7.91
C ALA A 47 -9.51 -0.59 7.67
N ILE A 48 -9.74 0.65 7.26
CA ILE A 48 -11.08 1.13 6.88
C ILE A 48 -11.54 0.44 5.59
N ALA A 49 -10.68 0.31 4.57
CA ALA A 49 -11.00 -0.41 3.33
C ALA A 49 -11.39 -1.86 3.60
N PHE A 50 -10.69 -2.54 4.52
CA PHE A 50 -11.06 -3.89 4.98
C PHE A 50 -12.48 -3.91 5.55
N ALA A 51 -12.80 -3.00 6.47
CA ALA A 51 -14.14 -2.94 7.07
C ALA A 51 -15.23 -2.70 6.01
N LEU A 52 -14.99 -1.81 5.04
CA LEU A 52 -15.90 -1.56 3.91
C LEU A 52 -16.04 -2.80 3.02
N GLN A 53 -14.96 -3.50 2.70
CA GLN A 53 -14.98 -4.73 1.91
C GLN A 53 -15.80 -5.84 2.60
N VAL A 54 -15.60 -6.02 3.91
CA VAL A 54 -16.39 -6.98 4.71
C VAL A 54 -17.87 -6.63 4.66
N SER A 55 -18.23 -5.37 4.91
CA SER A 55 -19.61 -4.90 4.89
C SER A 55 -20.29 -5.02 3.51
N ALA A 56 -19.50 -4.95 2.44
CA ALA A 56 -19.96 -5.07 1.05
C ALA A 56 -19.94 -6.52 0.51
N GLY A 57 -19.68 -7.52 1.37
CA GLY A 57 -19.75 -8.93 1.01
C GLY A 57 -18.53 -9.46 0.25
N ALA A 58 -17.36 -8.85 0.39
CA ALA A 58 -16.13 -9.35 -0.24
C ALA A 58 -15.73 -10.76 0.24
N GLY A 59 -16.20 -11.16 1.42
CA GLY A 59 -15.96 -12.47 2.01
C GLY A 59 -14.46 -12.76 2.19
N VAL A 60 -14.02 -13.95 1.82
CA VAL A 60 -12.61 -14.39 1.96
C VAL A 60 -11.63 -13.48 1.22
N GLY A 61 -12.07 -12.77 0.17
CA GLY A 61 -11.23 -11.83 -0.58
C GLY A 61 -10.77 -10.61 0.22
N SER A 62 -11.43 -10.27 1.34
CA SER A 62 -11.03 -9.14 2.18
C SER A 62 -9.87 -9.45 3.14
N TRP A 63 -9.61 -10.71 3.47
CA TRP A 63 -8.62 -11.09 4.49
C TRP A 63 -7.19 -10.67 4.13
N MET A 64 -6.84 -10.65 2.84
CA MET A 64 -5.56 -10.10 2.41
C MET A 64 -5.42 -8.63 2.80
N THR A 65 -6.50 -7.85 2.67
CA THR A 65 -6.51 -6.41 3.04
C THR A 65 -6.24 -6.22 4.54
N LEU A 66 -6.80 -7.09 5.40
CA LEU A 66 -6.49 -7.07 6.83
C LEU A 66 -5.00 -7.33 7.10
N VAL A 67 -4.42 -8.35 6.47
CA VAL A 67 -3.00 -8.68 6.63
C VAL A 67 -2.11 -7.50 6.20
N ILE A 68 -2.49 -6.80 5.13
CA ILE A 68 -1.75 -5.62 4.66
C ILE A 68 -1.85 -4.48 5.69
N ALA A 69 -3.05 -4.21 6.24
CA ALA A 69 -3.23 -3.18 7.27
C ALA A 69 -2.35 -3.43 8.50
N LEU A 70 -2.33 -4.68 8.99
CA LEU A 70 -1.48 -5.07 10.12
C LEU A 70 0.02 -4.87 9.81
N ASN A 71 0.47 -5.29 8.62
CA ASN A 71 1.87 -5.08 8.22
C ASN A 71 2.22 -3.60 8.05
N ALA A 72 1.30 -2.78 7.54
CA ALA A 72 1.53 -1.33 7.44
C ALA A 72 1.75 -0.68 8.81
N PHE A 73 0.99 -1.06 9.83
CA PHE A 73 1.23 -0.60 11.19
C PHE A 73 2.56 -1.11 11.76
N ILE A 74 2.92 -2.38 11.51
CA ILE A 74 4.23 -2.92 11.93
C ILE A 74 5.35 -2.07 11.30
N ILE A 75 5.28 -1.78 10.00
CA ILE A 75 6.30 -0.99 9.32
C ILE A 75 6.30 0.47 9.81
N PHE A 76 5.13 1.04 10.11
CA PHE A 76 5.05 2.36 10.75
C PHE A 76 5.84 2.40 12.06
N PHE A 77 5.61 1.43 12.97
CA PHE A 77 6.31 1.38 14.25
C PHE A 77 7.81 1.09 14.08
N LEU A 78 8.20 0.24 13.13
CA LEU A 78 9.60 0.04 12.79
C LEU A 78 10.23 1.32 12.21
N GLY A 79 9.50 2.05 11.39
CA GLY A 79 9.93 3.33 10.84
C GLY A 79 10.18 4.40 11.88
N LEU A 80 9.38 4.43 12.96
CA LEU A 80 9.63 5.34 14.09
C LEU A 80 10.97 5.07 14.79
N ARG A 81 11.40 3.81 14.83
CA ARG A 81 12.64 3.39 15.50
C ARG A 81 13.86 3.43 14.59
N HIS A 82 13.73 3.02 13.33
CA HIS A 82 14.83 2.79 12.39
C HIS A 82 14.77 3.71 11.16
N GLY A 83 13.68 4.42 10.94
CA GLY A 83 13.51 5.29 9.78
C GLY A 83 14.33 6.59 9.92
N LYS A 84 15.00 6.99 8.83
CA LYS A 84 15.56 8.35 8.75
C LYS A 84 14.42 9.33 8.53
N LYS A 85 14.44 10.47 9.23
CA LYS A 85 13.45 11.54 9.08
C LYS A 85 13.71 12.30 7.77
N ASP A 86 13.16 11.81 6.65
CA ASP A 86 13.17 12.47 5.35
C ASP A 86 11.79 13.08 5.07
N ILE A 87 11.29 13.88 6.03
CA ILE A 87 9.99 14.51 5.99
C ILE A 87 10.16 15.97 5.56
N THR A 88 9.42 16.38 4.54
CA THR A 88 9.37 17.74 4.03
C THR A 88 8.05 18.42 4.38
N ASN A 89 7.97 19.75 4.19
CA ASN A 89 6.73 20.50 4.39
C ASN A 89 5.61 20.00 3.44
N SER A 90 5.96 19.65 2.19
CA SER A 90 4.99 19.06 1.26
C SER A 90 4.43 17.73 1.75
N ASP A 91 5.27 16.87 2.36
CA ASP A 91 4.82 15.58 2.91
C ASP A 91 3.83 15.82 4.07
N THR A 92 4.09 16.84 4.89
CA THR A 92 3.19 17.24 5.98
C THR A 92 1.84 17.74 5.43
N VAL A 93 1.83 18.51 4.34
CA VAL A 93 0.59 18.95 3.68
C VAL A 93 -0.21 17.75 3.19
N PHE A 94 0.40 16.80 2.47
CA PHE A 94 -0.30 15.59 2.01
C PHE A 94 -0.80 14.71 3.17
N PHE A 95 -0.05 14.66 4.26
CA PHE A 95 -0.48 13.98 5.48
C PHE A 95 -1.74 14.62 6.07
N ILE A 96 -1.77 15.95 6.21
CA ILE A 96 -2.93 16.69 6.71
C ILE A 96 -4.13 16.51 5.77
N LEU A 97 -3.95 16.62 4.45
CA LEU A 97 -5.01 16.39 3.47
C LEU A 97 -5.59 14.98 3.59
N SER A 98 -4.75 13.99 3.85
CA SER A 98 -5.18 12.61 4.09
C SER A 98 -6.03 12.49 5.36
N LEU A 99 -5.64 13.15 6.45
CA LEU A 99 -6.43 13.17 7.70
C LEU A 99 -7.77 13.87 7.51
N VAL A 100 -7.80 14.99 6.78
CA VAL A 100 -9.06 15.71 6.45
C VAL A 100 -9.99 14.79 5.63
N ALA A 101 -9.48 14.07 4.65
CA ALA A 101 -10.29 13.15 3.86
C ALA A 101 -10.81 11.96 4.69
N VAL A 102 -10.03 11.44 5.65
CA VAL A 102 -10.50 10.44 6.63
C VAL A 102 -11.63 11.03 7.49
N PHE A 103 -11.49 12.28 7.92
CA PHE A 103 -12.56 12.96 8.68
C PHE A 103 -13.84 13.13 7.84
N ILE A 104 -13.74 13.57 6.59
CA ILE A 104 -14.87 13.65 5.65
C ILE A 104 -15.54 12.29 5.50
N TRP A 105 -14.75 11.21 5.39
CA TRP A 105 -15.29 9.85 5.33
C TRP A 105 -16.13 9.51 6.57
N LEU A 106 -15.71 9.85 7.76
CA LEU A 106 -16.45 9.58 9.00
C LEU A 106 -17.83 10.26 9.01
N VAL A 107 -17.96 11.41 8.34
CA VAL A 107 -19.20 12.19 8.25
C VAL A 107 -20.10 11.74 7.10
N ALA A 108 -19.54 11.39 5.96
CA ALA A 108 -20.29 11.10 4.72
C ALA A 108 -21.18 9.86 4.82
N ARG A 109 -20.79 8.84 5.57
CA ARG A 109 -21.54 7.59 5.84
C ARG A 109 -22.08 6.86 4.60
N GLN A 110 -21.51 7.10 3.42
CA GLN A 110 -21.91 6.46 2.15
C GLN A 110 -20.81 5.51 1.67
N PRO A 111 -21.07 4.19 1.56
CA PRO A 111 -20.01 3.20 1.28
C PRO A 111 -19.24 3.45 -0.01
N VAL A 112 -19.91 3.85 -1.11
CA VAL A 112 -19.25 4.12 -2.40
C VAL A 112 -18.34 5.36 -2.29
N VAL A 113 -18.84 6.45 -1.71
CA VAL A 113 -18.05 7.66 -1.47
C VAL A 113 -16.88 7.34 -0.55
N SER A 114 -17.12 6.52 0.47
CA SER A 114 -16.09 6.09 1.43
C SER A 114 -14.92 5.37 0.76
N ILE A 115 -15.17 4.37 -0.11
CA ILE A 115 -14.09 3.63 -0.76
C ILE A 115 -13.32 4.51 -1.75
N ILE A 116 -13.98 5.45 -2.43
CA ILE A 116 -13.32 6.42 -3.33
C ILE A 116 -12.41 7.35 -2.51
N LEU A 117 -12.93 7.90 -1.41
CA LEU A 117 -12.16 8.78 -0.52
C LEU A 117 -10.93 8.05 0.08
N ILE A 118 -11.13 6.83 0.58
CA ILE A 118 -10.04 6.03 1.15
C ILE A 118 -8.97 5.74 0.10
N SER A 119 -9.34 5.32 -1.11
CA SER A 119 -8.38 5.10 -2.20
C SER A 119 -7.63 6.38 -2.56
N THR A 120 -8.29 7.54 -2.54
CA THR A 120 -7.68 8.85 -2.79
C THR A 120 -6.69 9.23 -1.67
N VAL A 121 -7.09 9.03 -0.41
CA VAL A 121 -6.22 9.26 0.77
C VAL A 121 -4.94 8.44 0.68
N GLU A 122 -5.05 7.18 0.29
CA GLU A 122 -3.89 6.30 0.17
C GLU A 122 -2.97 6.74 -0.96
N MET A 123 -3.51 7.26 -2.07
CA MET A 123 -2.71 7.83 -3.14
C MET A 123 -1.99 9.12 -2.68
N PHE A 124 -2.63 9.97 -1.89
CA PHE A 124 -1.95 11.12 -1.26
C PHE A 124 -0.83 10.66 -0.30
N GLY A 125 -1.09 9.64 0.52
CA GLY A 125 -0.07 9.01 1.37
C GLY A 125 1.08 8.40 0.57
N PHE A 126 0.87 8.04 -0.71
CA PHE A 126 1.90 7.49 -1.59
C PHE A 126 2.83 8.56 -2.18
N ILE A 127 2.37 9.80 -2.33
CA ILE A 127 3.15 10.90 -2.93
C ILE A 127 4.49 11.12 -2.22
N PRO A 128 4.59 11.18 -0.88
CA PRO A 128 5.87 11.30 -0.19
C PRO A 128 6.84 10.17 -0.51
N THR A 129 6.36 8.93 -0.60
CA THR A 129 7.17 7.77 -0.96
C THR A 129 7.67 7.87 -2.41
N ILE A 130 6.81 8.26 -3.36
CA ILE A 130 7.18 8.48 -4.76
C ILE A 130 8.23 9.58 -4.85
N ARG A 131 8.01 10.74 -4.21
CA ARG A 131 8.96 11.87 -4.18
C ARG A 131 10.33 11.44 -3.66
N LYS A 132 10.37 10.79 -2.51
CA LYS A 132 11.61 10.29 -1.90
C LYS A 132 12.33 9.34 -2.86
N SER A 133 11.62 8.37 -3.41
CA SER A 133 12.20 7.33 -4.25
C SER A 133 12.62 7.82 -5.63
N TRP A 134 12.04 8.91 -6.13
CA TRP A 134 12.48 9.56 -7.35
C TRP A 134 13.93 10.04 -7.26
N HIS A 135 14.32 10.55 -6.07
CA HIS A 135 15.68 11.03 -5.80
C HIS A 135 16.58 9.93 -5.20
N LYS A 136 16.01 9.00 -4.43
CA LYS A 136 16.73 7.93 -3.72
C LYS A 136 16.13 6.57 -4.07
N PRO A 137 16.27 6.05 -5.32
CA PRO A 137 15.53 4.88 -5.78
C PRO A 137 15.92 3.56 -5.10
N TYR A 138 17.02 3.55 -4.39
CA TYR A 138 17.47 2.40 -3.57
C TYR A 138 16.97 2.48 -2.11
N SER A 139 16.24 3.53 -1.72
CA SER A 139 15.66 3.65 -0.37
C SER A 139 14.36 2.86 -0.19
N GLU A 140 13.89 2.17 -1.23
CA GLU A 140 12.70 1.31 -1.19
C GLU A 140 12.99 -0.07 -1.77
N THR A 141 12.30 -1.08 -1.22
CA THR A 141 12.48 -2.49 -1.60
C THR A 141 11.62 -2.82 -2.82
N LEU A 142 12.22 -2.85 -4.02
CA LEU A 142 11.50 -3.09 -5.29
C LEU A 142 10.65 -4.36 -5.28
N SER A 143 11.18 -5.48 -4.75
CA SER A 143 10.48 -6.77 -4.75
C SER A 143 9.17 -6.72 -3.96
N MET A 144 9.10 -5.93 -2.89
CA MET A 144 7.87 -5.75 -2.11
C MET A 144 6.78 -5.07 -2.95
N TYR A 145 7.09 -4.01 -3.68
CA TYR A 145 6.10 -3.31 -4.52
C TYR A 145 5.70 -4.12 -5.74
N ALA A 146 6.64 -4.81 -6.41
CA ALA A 146 6.33 -5.68 -7.53
C ALA A 146 5.41 -6.83 -7.11
N LEU A 147 5.69 -7.49 -5.98
CA LEU A 147 4.84 -8.54 -5.45
C LEU A 147 3.50 -7.98 -4.95
N SER A 148 3.48 -6.74 -4.45
CA SER A 148 2.23 -6.06 -4.07
C SER A 148 1.32 -5.83 -5.26
N ALA A 149 1.85 -5.41 -6.41
CA ALA A 149 1.06 -5.30 -7.64
C ALA A 149 0.43 -6.65 -8.01
N PHE A 150 1.22 -7.72 -7.99
CA PHE A 150 0.76 -9.06 -8.34
C PHE A 150 -0.33 -9.56 -7.38
N ARG A 151 -0.11 -9.50 -6.06
CA ARG A 151 -1.07 -10.01 -5.06
C ARG A 151 -2.38 -9.24 -5.04
N HIS A 152 -2.35 -7.89 -5.22
CA HIS A 152 -3.57 -7.09 -5.33
C HIS A 152 -4.36 -7.45 -6.59
N GLY A 153 -3.69 -7.61 -7.75
CA GLY A 153 -4.33 -8.08 -8.98
C GLY A 153 -4.97 -9.46 -8.81
N LEU A 154 -4.24 -10.39 -8.18
CA LEU A 154 -4.74 -11.73 -7.93
C LEU A 154 -5.92 -11.74 -6.95
N SER A 155 -5.94 -10.86 -5.94
CA SER A 155 -7.00 -10.79 -4.94
C SER A 155 -8.38 -10.43 -5.51
N ILE A 156 -8.42 -9.75 -6.66
CA ILE A 156 -9.68 -9.42 -7.34
C ILE A 156 -10.48 -10.68 -7.66
N PHE A 157 -9.78 -11.77 -8.02
CA PHE A 157 -10.41 -13.06 -8.33
C PHE A 157 -10.90 -13.81 -7.09
N ALA A 158 -10.46 -13.41 -5.89
CA ALA A 158 -10.94 -13.97 -4.62
C ALA A 158 -12.22 -13.29 -4.09
N LEU A 159 -12.62 -12.13 -4.65
CA LEU A 159 -13.79 -11.39 -4.20
C LEU A 159 -15.07 -12.20 -4.41
N GLN A 160 -15.87 -12.37 -3.36
CA GLN A 160 -17.15 -13.10 -3.45
C GLN A 160 -18.20 -12.25 -4.17
N GLN A 161 -18.29 -10.97 -3.84
CA GLN A 161 -19.11 -9.98 -4.55
C GLN A 161 -18.22 -9.01 -5.32
N LEU A 162 -18.48 -8.82 -6.60
CA LEU A 162 -17.76 -7.87 -7.45
C LEU A 162 -18.58 -6.60 -7.63
N ASN A 163 -18.32 -5.62 -6.80
CA ASN A 163 -18.92 -4.29 -6.86
C ASN A 163 -17.85 -3.23 -6.59
N ILE A 164 -18.15 -1.95 -6.81
CA ILE A 164 -17.17 -0.86 -6.70
C ILE A 164 -16.48 -0.80 -5.34
N ILE A 165 -17.19 -1.14 -4.26
CA ILE A 165 -16.66 -1.10 -2.89
C ILE A 165 -15.60 -2.20 -2.69
N THR A 166 -15.77 -3.35 -3.35
CA THR A 166 -14.89 -4.50 -3.18
C THR A 166 -13.68 -4.46 -4.11
N TRP A 167 -13.83 -4.03 -5.39
CA TRP A 167 -12.76 -4.12 -6.38
C TRP A 167 -11.93 -2.83 -6.54
N LEU A 168 -12.49 -1.63 -6.22
CA LEU A 168 -11.78 -0.37 -6.47
C LEU A 168 -10.43 -0.33 -5.73
N TYR A 169 -10.41 -0.74 -4.47
CA TYR A 169 -9.21 -0.77 -3.66
C TYR A 169 -8.10 -1.66 -4.26
N PRO A 170 -8.32 -2.96 -4.53
CA PRO A 170 -7.27 -3.81 -5.08
C PRO A 170 -6.84 -3.39 -6.51
N VAL A 171 -7.74 -2.86 -7.34
CA VAL A 171 -7.36 -2.33 -8.67
C VAL A 171 -6.44 -1.11 -8.52
N THR A 172 -6.80 -0.15 -7.67
CA THR A 172 -5.97 1.04 -7.42
C THR A 172 -4.57 0.64 -6.98
N TRP A 173 -4.44 -0.29 -6.02
CA TRP A 173 -3.14 -0.74 -5.54
C TRP A 173 -2.37 -1.61 -6.53
N THR A 174 -3.05 -2.37 -7.37
CA THR A 174 -2.40 -3.09 -8.49
C THR A 174 -1.69 -2.10 -9.40
N LEU A 175 -2.42 -1.08 -9.87
CA LEU A 175 -1.88 -0.08 -10.78
C LEU A 175 -0.79 0.78 -10.12
N ALA A 176 -1.03 1.27 -8.91
CA ALA A 176 -0.09 2.11 -8.19
C ALA A 176 1.25 1.40 -7.95
N ASN A 177 1.21 0.16 -7.46
CA ASN A 177 2.43 -0.62 -7.21
C ASN A 177 3.15 -1.02 -8.49
N ALA A 178 2.43 -1.36 -9.58
CA ALA A 178 3.03 -1.66 -10.87
C ALA A 178 3.77 -0.44 -11.44
N LEU A 179 3.12 0.73 -11.47
CA LEU A 179 3.72 1.97 -11.94
C LEU A 179 4.91 2.41 -11.07
N PHE A 180 4.79 2.26 -9.75
CA PHE A 180 5.89 2.57 -8.83
C PHE A 180 7.08 1.63 -9.03
N SER A 181 6.84 0.34 -9.22
CA SER A 181 7.90 -0.63 -9.51
C SER A 181 8.62 -0.30 -10.82
N LEU A 182 7.88 0.05 -11.87
CA LEU A 182 8.45 0.51 -13.14
C LEU A 182 9.30 1.78 -12.95
N MET A 183 8.78 2.75 -12.19
CA MET A 183 9.53 3.96 -11.86
C MET A 183 10.85 3.63 -11.13
N LEU A 184 10.83 2.74 -10.15
CA LEU A 184 12.05 2.36 -9.43
C LEU A 184 13.08 1.71 -10.36
N ILE A 185 12.66 0.80 -11.25
CA ILE A 185 13.54 0.15 -12.24
C ILE A 185 14.19 1.20 -13.14
N MET A 186 13.40 2.10 -13.71
CA MET A 186 13.90 3.15 -14.59
C MET A 186 14.89 4.10 -13.87
N ARG A 187 14.55 4.53 -12.65
CA ARG A 187 15.40 5.44 -11.87
C ARG A 187 16.70 4.78 -11.42
N ARG A 188 16.68 3.51 -11.03
CA ARG A 188 17.90 2.74 -10.70
C ARG A 188 18.82 2.63 -11.90
N GLY A 189 18.31 2.33 -13.08
CA GLY A 189 19.11 2.31 -14.33
C GLY A 189 19.75 3.66 -14.67
N THR A 190 19.06 4.77 -14.41
CA THR A 190 19.59 6.12 -14.65
C THR A 190 20.72 6.50 -13.67
N VAL A 191 20.60 6.10 -12.38
CA VAL A 191 21.62 6.39 -11.37
C VAL A 191 22.89 5.58 -11.65
N VAL A 192 22.78 4.30 -11.99
CA VAL A 192 23.94 3.45 -12.35
C VAL A 192 24.70 4.05 -13.53
N LYS A 193 24.01 4.53 -14.59
CA LYS A 193 24.65 5.17 -15.75
C LYS A 193 25.39 6.47 -15.40
N LYS A 194 25.00 7.19 -14.35
CA LYS A 194 25.69 8.41 -13.90
C LYS A 194 26.95 8.15 -13.09
N ILE A 195 27.02 7.02 -12.40
CA ILE A 195 28.19 6.63 -11.59
C ILE A 195 29.28 5.98 -12.45
N GLY A 196 28.88 5.37 -13.58
CA GLY A 196 29.80 4.72 -14.52
C GLY A 196 30.36 5.64 -15.62
N LYS A 197 30.10 6.96 -15.55
CA LYS A 197 30.75 8.04 -16.34
C LYS A 197 31.58 8.92 -15.44
#